data_ba6d55fbf5ab5bb6d979aa82c3775caa
#
_entry.id   ba6d55fbf5ab5bb6d979aa82c3775caa
#
_cell.length_a   1.000
_cell.length_b   1.000
_cell.length_c   1.000
_cell.angle_alpha   90.00
_cell.angle_beta   90.00
_cell.angle_gamma   90.00
#
_symmetry.space_group_name_H-M   'P 1'
#
loop_
_entity.id
_entity.type
_entity.pdbx_description
1 polymer ?
#
loop_
_entity_poly.entity_id
_entity_poly.type
_entity_poly.pdbx_seq_one_letter_code
_entity_poly.pdbx_strand_id
1 'polypeptide(L)'
;MNTKTAKNIRIIDFLNALGYQPKRIVHHNHFYLSPLRAEKTASMKVDNKLNLWYDHGSAQGGTIIDLILAMQKAGTVSEALSFLKDLNLKTDFVFNDKNKELENRMTKKESSIKIEKIQSLQDSKLLNYLQERKINIDTAKIYLQECHYSVEHRKYTALSWLNNSGGCHLRSEFFKGCTSQDISIIKNNNPNQKNKICLVYEGMFDFLSHLTLKNENQFKVDCVILNSLSNLNKTVEWIKEKQLIPSLLLDNDKPGQEGTSKLLEIFPEAVDFSVIYSNHKDLNDYLVNKNNLKNNLKNNLTDNIDEGIKSEESNSYRRKR
;
A
#
# COMPACT_ATOMS: atom_id res chain seq x y z
N MET A 1 -7.69 -27.42 23.05
CA MET A 1 -7.59 -26.02 23.55
C MET A 1 -8.75 -25.23 22.96
N ASN A 2 -9.32 -24.24 23.67
CA ASN A 2 -10.30 -23.32 23.10
C ASN A 2 -9.68 -21.93 22.86
N THR A 3 -10.41 -21.05 22.15
CA THR A 3 -9.92 -19.71 21.80
C THR A 3 -9.64 -18.82 23.00
N LYS A 4 -10.41 -18.95 24.10
CA LYS A 4 -10.21 -18.22 25.33
C LYS A 4 -8.89 -18.62 26.01
N THR A 5 -8.62 -19.92 26.09
CA THR A 5 -7.37 -20.46 26.66
C THR A 5 -6.17 -20.11 25.79
N ALA A 6 -6.32 -20.16 24.45
CA ALA A 6 -5.26 -19.79 23.53
C ALA A 6 -4.80 -18.32 23.70
N LYS A 7 -5.74 -17.39 23.88
CA LYS A 7 -5.43 -15.96 24.10
C LYS A 7 -4.68 -15.69 25.40
N ASN A 8 -4.64 -16.65 26.33
CA ASN A 8 -3.86 -16.57 27.56
C ASN A 8 -2.39 -17.04 27.40
N ILE A 9 -2.02 -17.53 26.22
CA ILE A 9 -0.60 -17.78 25.88
C ILE A 9 0.04 -16.44 25.50
N ARG A 10 1.20 -16.14 26.06
CA ARG A 10 1.93 -14.91 25.71
C ARG A 10 2.50 -15.02 24.30
N ILE A 11 2.27 -14.00 23.48
CA ILE A 11 2.80 -13.94 22.11
C ILE A 11 4.32 -13.93 22.11
N ILE A 12 4.96 -13.34 23.13
CA ILE A 12 6.43 -13.35 23.24
C ILE A 12 6.97 -14.77 23.47
N ASP A 13 6.28 -15.60 24.27
CA ASP A 13 6.70 -16.99 24.54
C ASP A 13 6.48 -17.87 23.29
N PHE A 14 5.40 -17.63 22.58
CA PHE A 14 5.13 -18.28 21.30
C PHE A 14 6.22 -17.95 20.25
N LEU A 15 6.58 -16.68 20.10
CA LEU A 15 7.63 -16.26 19.18
C LEU A 15 8.99 -16.84 19.58
N ASN A 16 9.31 -16.84 20.87
CA ASN A 16 10.54 -17.44 21.38
C ASN A 16 10.62 -18.94 21.09
N ALA A 17 9.51 -19.68 21.26
CA ALA A 17 9.43 -21.11 20.95
C ALA A 17 9.67 -21.40 19.48
N LEU A 18 9.34 -20.45 18.59
CA LEU A 18 9.60 -20.52 17.16
C LEU A 18 10.97 -19.94 16.75
N GLY A 19 11.81 -19.52 17.71
CA GLY A 19 13.15 -18.99 17.46
C GLY A 19 13.21 -17.51 17.11
N TYR A 20 12.10 -16.79 17.16
CA TYR A 20 12.10 -15.34 16.91
C TYR A 20 12.50 -14.58 18.17
N GLN A 21 13.50 -13.70 18.06
CA GLN A 21 13.96 -12.85 19.13
C GLN A 21 13.66 -11.38 18.84
N PRO A 22 13.28 -10.57 19.85
CA PRO A 22 13.06 -9.15 19.65
C PRO A 22 14.39 -8.44 19.31
N LYS A 23 14.38 -7.54 18.35
CA LYS A 23 15.52 -6.68 18.00
C LYS A 23 15.62 -5.46 18.91
N ARG A 24 14.51 -5.04 19.53
CA ARG A 24 14.43 -3.91 20.43
C ARG A 24 13.26 -4.08 21.39
N ILE A 25 13.46 -3.67 22.64
CA ILE A 25 12.41 -3.61 23.67
C ILE A 25 12.32 -2.19 24.17
N VAL A 26 11.11 -1.63 24.17
CA VAL A 26 10.81 -0.29 24.69
C VAL A 26 9.60 -0.38 25.62
N HIS A 27 9.84 -0.28 26.92
CA HIS A 27 8.85 -0.51 27.99
C HIS A 27 8.22 -1.91 27.85
N HIS A 28 6.93 -2.01 27.56
CA HIS A 28 6.20 -3.26 27.38
C HIS A 28 6.07 -3.67 25.90
N ASN A 29 6.66 -2.92 24.98
CA ASN A 29 6.61 -3.18 23.56
C ASN A 29 7.89 -3.88 23.09
N HIS A 30 7.75 -5.07 22.51
CA HIS A 30 8.81 -5.85 21.91
C HIS A 30 8.74 -5.71 20.39
N PHE A 31 9.82 -5.32 19.74
CA PHE A 31 9.89 -5.12 18.29
C PHE A 31 10.69 -6.25 17.65
N TYR A 32 10.06 -6.93 16.70
CA TYR A 32 10.60 -8.07 15.95
C TYR A 32 10.79 -7.71 14.49
N LEU A 33 11.75 -8.38 13.82
CA LEU A 33 11.64 -8.54 12.37
C LEU A 33 10.38 -9.37 12.11
N SER A 34 9.56 -8.91 11.16
CA SER A 34 8.27 -9.55 10.91
C SER A 34 8.44 -11.01 10.50
N PRO A 35 7.78 -11.98 11.17
CA PRO A 35 7.74 -13.36 10.70
C PRO A 35 6.88 -13.56 9.45
N LEU A 36 6.17 -12.50 9.00
CA LEU A 36 5.25 -12.55 7.87
C LEU A 36 5.95 -12.26 6.55
N ARG A 37 7.13 -11.62 6.59
CA ARG A 37 7.89 -11.22 5.41
C ARG A 37 9.37 -10.98 5.74
N ALA A 38 10.21 -10.95 4.71
CA ALA A 38 11.61 -10.56 4.86
C ALA A 38 11.72 -9.04 5.01
N GLU A 39 12.40 -8.56 6.05
CA GLU A 39 12.69 -7.14 6.28
C GLU A 39 14.02 -6.95 7.01
N LYS A 40 14.60 -5.75 6.88
CA LYS A 40 15.86 -5.40 7.56
C LYS A 40 15.65 -4.62 8.86
N THR A 41 14.50 -3.97 9.02
CA THR A 41 14.16 -3.14 10.18
C THR A 41 12.97 -3.74 10.90
N ALA A 42 13.07 -3.90 12.22
CA ALA A 42 12.01 -4.47 13.04
C ALA A 42 10.76 -3.59 13.02
N SER A 43 9.70 -4.07 12.40
CA SER A 43 8.43 -3.36 12.23
C SER A 43 7.23 -4.05 12.89
N MET A 44 7.34 -5.33 13.27
CA MET A 44 6.30 -6.00 14.05
C MET A 44 6.46 -5.67 15.52
N LYS A 45 5.44 -5.06 16.12
CA LYS A 45 5.36 -4.74 17.55
C LYS A 45 4.48 -5.77 18.27
N VAL A 46 4.95 -6.28 19.39
CA VAL A 46 4.16 -7.07 20.35
C VAL A 46 4.06 -6.27 21.65
N ASP A 47 2.84 -5.96 22.03
CA ASP A 47 2.53 -5.33 23.33
C ASP A 47 2.37 -6.43 24.39
N ASN A 48 3.39 -6.61 25.24
CA ASN A 48 3.38 -7.65 26.25
C ASN A 48 2.35 -7.43 27.37
N LYS A 49 1.93 -6.17 27.60
CA LYS A 49 0.90 -5.84 28.61
C LYS A 49 -0.49 -6.19 28.11
N LEU A 50 -0.74 -6.03 26.80
CA LEU A 50 -2.03 -6.31 26.18
C LEU A 50 -2.10 -7.71 25.57
N ASN A 51 -0.95 -8.35 25.36
CA ASN A 51 -0.79 -9.61 24.62
C ASN A 51 -1.40 -9.52 23.20
N LEU A 52 -1.09 -8.43 22.52
CA LEU A 52 -1.51 -8.15 21.15
C LEU A 52 -0.29 -7.82 20.30
N TRP A 53 -0.36 -8.14 19.02
CA TRP A 53 0.67 -7.79 18.05
C TRP A 53 0.13 -6.86 16.98
N TYR A 54 1.03 -6.11 16.37
CA TYR A 54 0.75 -5.30 15.19
C TYR A 54 1.99 -5.19 14.32
N ASP A 55 1.87 -5.57 13.04
CA ASP A 55 2.91 -5.41 12.02
C ASP A 55 2.63 -4.16 11.20
N HIS A 56 3.51 -3.17 11.34
CA HIS A 56 3.39 -1.90 10.63
C HIS A 56 3.60 -2.04 9.11
N GLY A 57 4.34 -3.05 8.66
CA GLY A 57 4.61 -3.25 7.25
C GLY A 57 3.47 -3.92 6.49
N SER A 58 2.78 -4.90 7.10
CA SER A 58 1.60 -5.55 6.51
C SER A 58 0.29 -4.89 6.93
N ALA A 59 0.31 -3.95 7.89
CA ALA A 59 -0.85 -3.34 8.53
C ALA A 59 -1.83 -4.37 9.14
N GLN A 60 -1.30 -5.49 9.63
CA GLN A 60 -2.04 -6.56 10.28
C GLN A 60 -1.73 -6.60 11.77
N GLY A 61 -2.69 -7.09 12.56
CA GLY A 61 -2.50 -7.25 14.00
C GLY A 61 -3.63 -8.05 14.62
N GLY A 62 -3.50 -8.35 15.91
CA GLY A 62 -4.51 -9.10 16.64
C GLY A 62 -3.95 -9.90 17.80
N THR A 63 -4.55 -11.04 18.07
CA THR A 63 -4.18 -12.03 19.10
C THR A 63 -3.18 -13.04 18.57
N ILE A 64 -2.77 -13.97 19.42
CA ILE A 64 -1.89 -15.10 19.03
C ILE A 64 -2.52 -15.95 17.90
N ILE A 65 -3.85 -16.11 17.91
CA ILE A 65 -4.56 -16.87 16.86
C ILE A 65 -4.40 -16.19 15.52
N ASP A 66 -4.60 -14.87 15.47
CA ASP A 66 -4.44 -14.06 14.26
C ASP A 66 -3.00 -14.10 13.76
N LEU A 67 -2.02 -14.13 14.66
CA LEU A 67 -0.61 -14.24 14.31
C LEU A 67 -0.30 -15.57 13.61
N ILE A 68 -0.81 -16.68 14.14
CA ILE A 68 -0.59 -18.02 13.58
C ILE A 68 -1.20 -18.13 12.19
N LEU A 69 -2.41 -17.60 12.00
CA LEU A 69 -3.07 -17.54 10.70
C LEU A 69 -2.28 -16.66 9.71
N ALA A 70 -1.83 -15.48 10.15
CA ALA A 70 -1.03 -14.58 9.33
C ALA A 70 0.33 -15.18 8.94
N MET A 71 0.97 -15.96 9.84
CA MET A 71 2.20 -16.71 9.55
C MET A 71 1.98 -17.92 8.66
N GLN A 72 0.75 -18.20 8.25
CA GLN A 72 0.36 -19.39 7.49
C GLN A 72 0.77 -20.71 8.14
N LYS A 73 0.84 -20.75 9.48
CA LYS A 73 1.09 -21.98 10.26
C LYS A 73 -0.19 -22.80 10.43
N ALA A 74 -1.33 -22.23 10.12
CA ALA A 74 -2.64 -22.86 10.09
C ALA A 74 -3.54 -22.15 9.08
N GLY A 75 -4.45 -22.86 8.44
CA GLY A 75 -5.46 -22.30 7.51
C GLY A 75 -6.77 -21.95 8.21
N THR A 76 -7.02 -22.56 9.38
CA THR A 76 -8.25 -22.38 10.16
C THR A 76 -7.94 -22.13 11.63
N VAL A 77 -8.91 -21.52 12.35
CA VAL A 77 -8.81 -21.33 13.80
C VAL A 77 -8.65 -22.67 14.54
N SER A 78 -9.31 -23.75 14.08
CA SER A 78 -9.20 -25.07 14.66
C SER A 78 -7.78 -25.62 14.57
N GLU A 79 -7.13 -25.47 13.42
CA GLU A 79 -5.74 -25.87 13.22
C GLU A 79 -4.77 -25.02 14.05
N ALA A 80 -5.01 -23.70 14.16
CA ALA A 80 -4.23 -22.82 15.01
C ALA A 80 -4.30 -23.23 16.49
N LEU A 81 -5.46 -23.63 16.98
CA LEU A 81 -5.65 -24.16 18.34
C LEU A 81 -4.95 -25.49 18.55
N SER A 82 -4.93 -26.38 17.55
CA SER A 82 -4.19 -27.64 17.59
C SER A 82 -2.67 -27.36 17.65
N PHE A 83 -2.17 -26.49 16.77
CA PHE A 83 -0.76 -26.09 16.73
C PHE A 83 -0.27 -25.51 18.07
N LEU A 84 -1.06 -24.63 18.71
CA LEU A 84 -0.75 -24.09 20.03
C LEU A 84 -0.76 -25.16 21.12
N LYS A 85 -1.64 -26.15 21.03
CA LYS A 85 -1.68 -27.27 21.98
C LYS A 85 -0.41 -28.10 21.91
N ASP A 86 0.11 -28.35 20.72
CA ASP A 86 1.31 -29.15 20.49
C ASP A 86 2.59 -28.46 21.01
N LEU A 87 2.62 -27.12 20.99
CA LEU A 87 3.73 -26.34 21.56
C LEU A 87 3.76 -26.33 23.09
N ASN A 88 2.71 -26.78 23.77
CA ASN A 88 2.61 -26.91 25.23
C ASN A 88 3.10 -25.66 26.01
N LEU A 89 2.74 -24.48 25.55
CA LEU A 89 3.13 -23.21 26.16
C LEU A 89 2.27 -22.87 27.37
N LYS A 90 2.86 -22.09 28.30
CA LYS A 90 2.13 -21.62 29.50
C LYS A 90 0.97 -20.71 29.13
N THR A 91 -0.14 -20.83 29.87
CA THR A 91 -1.35 -20.01 29.73
C THR A 91 -1.52 -19.11 30.95
N ASP A 92 -0.48 -18.37 31.31
CA ASP A 92 -0.42 -17.56 32.53
C ASP A 92 -0.86 -16.11 32.34
N PHE A 93 -1.15 -15.70 31.10
CA PHE A 93 -1.73 -14.40 30.82
C PHE A 93 -3.24 -14.40 30.99
N VAL A 94 -3.80 -13.33 31.58
CA VAL A 94 -5.25 -13.16 31.72
C VAL A 94 -5.74 -12.17 30.67
N PHE A 95 -6.30 -12.69 29.58
CA PHE A 95 -6.94 -11.90 28.53
C PHE A 95 -8.34 -11.49 29.00
N ASN A 96 -8.54 -10.20 29.28
CA ASN A 96 -9.77 -9.66 29.87
C ASN A 96 -10.55 -8.78 28.85
N ASP A 97 -11.73 -8.28 29.28
CA ASP A 97 -12.61 -7.48 28.41
C ASP A 97 -11.95 -6.18 27.89
N LYS A 98 -11.05 -5.58 28.69
CA LYS A 98 -10.27 -4.41 28.24
C LYS A 98 -9.34 -4.75 27.07
N ASN A 99 -8.72 -5.91 27.11
CA ASN A 99 -7.89 -6.40 26.00
C ASN A 99 -8.75 -6.72 24.77
N LYS A 100 -9.97 -7.26 24.99
CA LYS A 100 -10.95 -7.54 23.95
C LYS A 100 -11.47 -6.27 23.25
N GLU A 101 -11.72 -5.21 24.01
CA GLU A 101 -12.08 -3.91 23.40
C GLU A 101 -10.94 -3.35 22.55
N LEU A 102 -9.69 -3.49 22.99
CA LEU A 102 -8.51 -3.06 22.24
C LEU A 102 -8.25 -3.96 21.03
N GLU A 103 -8.47 -5.27 21.13
CA GLU A 103 -8.49 -6.19 19.99
C GLU A 103 -9.52 -5.74 18.95
N ASN A 104 -10.75 -5.45 19.36
CA ASN A 104 -11.82 -4.97 18.49
C ASN A 104 -11.47 -3.62 17.81
N ARG A 105 -10.71 -2.75 18.49
CA ARG A 105 -10.20 -1.51 17.92
C ARG A 105 -9.05 -1.75 16.95
N MET A 106 -8.23 -2.77 17.18
CA MET A 106 -7.13 -3.15 16.27
C MET A 106 -7.64 -3.88 15.02
N THR A 107 -8.69 -4.68 15.15
CA THR A 107 -9.35 -5.38 14.03
C THR A 107 -10.35 -4.49 13.28
N LYS A 108 -11.04 -3.58 14.02
CA LYS A 108 -11.81 -2.46 13.44
C LYS A 108 -10.93 -1.20 13.55
N LYS A 109 -10.02 -1.04 12.61
CA LYS A 109 -9.21 0.16 12.53
C LYS A 109 -10.10 1.36 12.18
N GLU A 110 -10.80 1.93 13.16
CA GLU A 110 -11.12 3.35 13.09
C GLU A 110 -9.76 4.07 13.13
N SER A 111 -9.42 4.72 12.06
CA SER A 111 -8.20 5.50 11.97
C SER A 111 -8.19 6.50 13.13
N SER A 112 -7.09 6.54 13.90
CA SER A 112 -6.88 7.59 14.91
C SER A 112 -6.80 8.99 14.28
N ILE A 113 -6.83 9.07 12.98
CA ILE A 113 -6.78 10.28 12.17
C ILE A 113 -8.19 10.86 12.10
N LYS A 114 -8.37 12.04 12.69
CA LYS A 114 -9.59 12.83 12.57
C LYS A 114 -9.36 13.95 11.56
N ILE A 115 -10.08 13.92 10.46
CA ILE A 115 -10.06 14.99 9.47
C ILE A 115 -10.82 16.20 10.05
N GLU A 116 -10.14 17.33 10.08
CA GLU A 116 -10.71 18.59 10.56
C GLU A 116 -11.20 19.46 9.39
N LYS A 117 -10.39 19.56 8.33
CA LYS A 117 -10.70 20.39 7.16
C LYS A 117 -9.95 19.88 5.94
N ILE A 118 -10.61 19.90 4.79
CA ILE A 118 -9.99 19.71 3.48
C ILE A 118 -10.22 20.98 2.66
N GLN A 119 -9.18 21.46 2.00
CA GLN A 119 -9.24 22.69 1.20
C GLN A 119 -8.30 22.61 -0.01
N SER A 120 -8.36 23.60 -0.89
CA SER A 120 -7.43 23.72 -2.00
C SER A 120 -6.00 23.84 -1.50
N LEU A 121 -5.07 23.18 -2.19
CA LEU A 121 -3.66 23.11 -1.82
C LEU A 121 -2.98 24.49 -1.92
N GLN A 122 -2.56 25.03 -0.77
CA GLN A 122 -1.92 26.34 -0.64
C GLN A 122 -0.72 26.33 0.33
N ASP A 123 -0.64 25.34 1.24
CA ASP A 123 0.44 25.25 2.23
C ASP A 123 1.81 25.18 1.55
N SER A 124 2.69 26.12 1.90
CA SER A 124 4.02 26.26 1.27
C SER A 124 4.93 25.06 1.51
N LYS A 125 4.82 24.37 2.66
CA LYS A 125 5.62 23.17 2.96
C LYS A 125 5.20 22.01 2.10
N LEU A 126 3.89 21.85 1.88
CA LEU A 126 3.37 20.80 1.01
C LEU A 126 3.71 21.07 -0.46
N LEU A 127 3.66 22.34 -0.88
CA LEU A 127 4.09 22.73 -2.23
C LEU A 127 5.59 22.49 -2.41
N ASN A 128 6.44 22.84 -1.44
CA ASN A 128 7.87 22.56 -1.47
C ASN A 128 8.14 21.04 -1.54
N TYR A 129 7.41 20.24 -0.75
CA TYR A 129 7.54 18.79 -0.81
C TYR A 129 7.24 18.22 -2.20
N LEU A 130 6.21 18.73 -2.89
CA LEU A 130 5.93 18.35 -4.29
C LEU A 130 7.05 18.81 -5.25
N GLN A 131 7.63 20.01 -5.04
CA GLN A 131 8.75 20.50 -5.84
C GLN A 131 10.01 19.65 -5.67
N GLU A 132 10.32 19.23 -4.44
CA GLU A 132 11.43 18.30 -4.15
C GLU A 132 11.22 16.96 -4.88
N ARG A 133 10.00 16.50 -4.94
CA ARG A 133 9.58 15.29 -5.67
C ARG A 133 9.46 15.53 -7.19
N LYS A 134 9.79 16.73 -7.67
CA LYS A 134 9.75 17.15 -9.09
C LYS A 134 8.38 17.00 -9.75
N ILE A 135 7.32 16.93 -8.98
CA ILE A 135 5.94 16.81 -9.47
C ILE A 135 5.45 18.19 -9.93
N ASN A 136 4.79 18.24 -11.08
CA ASN A 136 4.17 19.47 -11.58
C ASN A 136 3.04 19.90 -10.61
N ILE A 137 3.15 21.13 -10.10
CA ILE A 137 2.24 21.67 -9.08
C ILE A 137 0.82 21.85 -9.63
N ASP A 138 0.66 22.33 -10.86
CA ASP A 138 -0.65 22.57 -11.45
C ASP A 138 -1.38 21.25 -11.69
N THR A 139 -0.66 20.24 -12.18
CA THR A 139 -1.17 18.87 -12.29
C THR A 139 -1.52 18.30 -10.93
N ALA A 140 -0.64 18.46 -9.92
CA ALA A 140 -0.89 17.95 -8.57
C ALA A 140 -2.16 18.56 -7.93
N LYS A 141 -2.41 19.85 -8.13
CA LYS A 141 -3.62 20.54 -7.62
C LYS A 141 -4.94 20.01 -8.18
N ILE A 142 -4.92 19.28 -9.28
CA ILE A 142 -6.12 18.63 -9.84
C ILE A 142 -6.52 17.41 -8.97
N TYR A 143 -5.54 16.69 -8.44
CA TYR A 143 -5.74 15.41 -7.76
C TYR A 143 -5.55 15.46 -6.25
N LEU A 144 -4.80 16.45 -5.76
CA LEU A 144 -4.45 16.59 -4.36
C LEU A 144 -5.10 17.82 -3.74
N GLN A 145 -5.49 17.65 -2.49
CA GLN A 145 -6.01 18.71 -1.63
C GLN A 145 -5.13 18.84 -0.38
N GLU A 146 -5.22 19.97 0.28
CA GLU A 146 -4.62 20.20 1.60
C GLU A 146 -5.59 19.72 2.67
N CYS A 147 -5.13 18.84 3.55
CA CYS A 147 -5.91 18.31 4.65
C CYS A 147 -5.30 18.71 5.99
N HIS A 148 -6.10 19.35 6.83
CA HIS A 148 -5.83 19.55 8.24
C HIS A 148 -6.47 18.40 9.03
N TYR A 149 -5.67 17.71 9.82
CA TYR A 149 -6.13 16.56 10.60
C TYR A 149 -5.50 16.53 11.98
N SER A 150 -6.08 15.79 12.89
CA SER A 150 -5.53 15.54 14.21
C SER A 150 -5.34 14.05 14.50
N VAL A 151 -4.32 13.77 15.30
CA VAL A 151 -4.05 12.46 15.90
C VAL A 151 -3.77 12.72 17.37
N GLU A 152 -4.53 12.11 18.28
CA GLU A 152 -4.35 12.27 19.73
C GLU A 152 -4.19 13.73 20.18
N HIS A 153 -5.03 14.66 19.74
CA HIS A 153 -5.01 16.09 20.06
C HIS A 153 -3.91 16.93 19.38
N ARG A 154 -3.00 16.32 18.62
CA ARG A 154 -1.99 17.06 17.83
C ARG A 154 -2.51 17.31 16.42
N LYS A 155 -2.32 18.55 15.96
CA LYS A 155 -2.76 18.99 14.62
C LYS A 155 -1.63 18.87 13.62
N TYR A 156 -2.00 18.46 12.41
CA TYR A 156 -1.08 18.24 11.31
C TYR A 156 -1.70 18.70 10.00
N THR A 157 -0.86 18.93 9.03
CA THR A 157 -1.26 19.23 7.65
C THR A 157 -0.58 18.25 6.68
N ALA A 158 -1.32 17.75 5.69
CA ALA A 158 -0.79 16.83 4.69
C ALA A 158 -1.48 17.05 3.33
N LEU A 159 -0.83 16.60 2.26
CA LEU A 159 -1.48 16.33 0.99
C LEU A 159 -2.50 15.22 1.17
N SER A 160 -3.65 15.34 0.53
CA SER A 160 -4.72 14.34 0.64
C SER A 160 -5.38 14.04 -0.68
N TRP A 161 -5.90 12.82 -0.80
CA TRP A 161 -6.78 12.37 -1.88
C TRP A 161 -7.73 11.31 -1.34
N LEU A 162 -8.87 11.16 -1.99
CA LEU A 162 -9.86 10.17 -1.60
C LEU A 162 -9.64 8.85 -2.33
N ASN A 163 -9.97 7.76 -1.67
CA ASN A 163 -10.13 6.45 -2.27
C ASN A 163 -11.61 6.14 -2.60
N ASN A 164 -11.88 5.01 -3.21
CA ASN A 164 -13.22 4.65 -3.68
C ASN A 164 -14.25 4.48 -2.56
N SER A 165 -13.83 4.09 -1.36
CA SER A 165 -14.71 3.98 -0.20
C SER A 165 -14.88 5.29 0.59
N GLY A 166 -14.37 6.42 0.06
CA GLY A 166 -14.40 7.72 0.73
C GLY A 166 -13.33 7.89 1.79
N GLY A 167 -12.43 6.93 1.95
CA GLY A 167 -11.28 7.07 2.83
C GLY A 167 -10.30 8.12 2.31
N CYS A 168 -9.74 8.91 3.23
CA CYS A 168 -8.78 9.95 2.92
C CYS A 168 -7.36 9.40 3.10
N HIS A 169 -6.57 9.38 2.02
CA HIS A 169 -5.14 9.15 2.09
C HIS A 169 -4.41 10.45 2.38
N LEU A 170 -3.37 10.37 3.19
CA LEU A 170 -2.58 11.50 3.66
C LEU A 170 -1.10 11.28 3.40
N ARG A 171 -0.43 12.31 2.87
CA ARG A 171 1.00 12.27 2.61
C ARG A 171 1.67 13.61 2.93
N SER A 172 2.76 13.56 3.66
CA SER A 172 3.71 14.66 3.81
C SER A 172 5.14 14.11 3.76
N GLU A 173 6.13 14.95 3.92
CA GLU A 173 7.53 14.54 3.99
C GLU A 173 7.76 13.44 5.04
N PHE A 174 7.16 13.56 6.22
CA PHE A 174 7.38 12.67 7.37
C PHE A 174 6.21 11.73 7.68
N PHE A 175 5.12 11.78 6.91
CA PHE A 175 3.92 11.01 7.22
C PHE A 175 3.27 10.40 5.98
N LYS A 176 2.92 9.12 6.09
CA LYS A 176 2.03 8.39 5.17
C LYS A 176 0.96 7.68 5.99
N GLY A 177 -0.30 7.94 5.71
CA GLY A 177 -1.42 7.32 6.42
C GLY A 177 -2.72 7.42 5.64
N CYS A 178 -3.79 6.84 6.19
CA CYS A 178 -5.13 6.95 5.64
C CYS A 178 -6.18 6.75 6.72
N THR A 179 -7.39 7.25 6.48
CA THR A 179 -8.54 7.00 7.38
C THR A 179 -9.13 5.61 7.18
N SER A 180 -9.13 5.11 5.94
CA SER A 180 -9.47 3.73 5.60
C SER A 180 -8.72 3.30 4.34
N GLN A 181 -8.46 1.99 4.20
CA GLN A 181 -7.71 1.43 3.07
C GLN A 181 -8.65 1.06 1.92
N ASP A 182 -8.38 1.62 0.75
CA ASP A 182 -8.99 1.21 -0.51
C ASP A 182 -8.16 1.68 -1.70
N ILE A 183 -8.50 1.21 -2.90
CA ILE A 183 -7.96 1.71 -4.17
C ILE A 183 -8.52 3.10 -4.48
N SER A 184 -7.77 3.89 -5.27
CA SER A 184 -8.28 5.12 -5.87
C SER A 184 -8.38 4.95 -7.38
N ILE A 185 -9.57 5.18 -7.93
CA ILE A 185 -9.82 5.09 -9.38
C ILE A 185 -9.97 6.50 -9.93
N ILE A 186 -9.14 6.80 -10.93
CA ILE A 186 -9.21 8.05 -11.69
C ILE A 186 -9.79 7.71 -13.06
N LYS A 187 -11.04 8.07 -13.25
CA LYS A 187 -11.76 7.80 -14.50
C LYS A 187 -11.33 8.75 -15.60
N ASN A 188 -11.24 8.21 -16.80
CA ASN A 188 -11.18 9.01 -18.00
C ASN A 188 -12.57 9.61 -18.28
N ASN A 189 -12.61 10.92 -18.51
CA ASN A 189 -13.85 11.64 -18.79
C ASN A 189 -14.33 11.53 -20.26
N ASN A 190 -13.69 10.69 -21.08
CA ASN A 190 -14.10 10.48 -22.46
C ASN A 190 -15.16 9.37 -22.56
N PRO A 191 -16.45 9.72 -22.80
CA PRO A 191 -17.53 8.73 -22.89
C PRO A 191 -17.39 7.77 -24.09
N ASN A 192 -16.56 8.11 -25.08
CA ASN A 192 -16.29 7.33 -26.27
C ASN A 192 -15.05 6.44 -26.14
N GLN A 193 -14.58 6.18 -24.93
CA GLN A 193 -13.41 5.33 -24.73
C GLN A 193 -13.67 3.92 -25.24
N LYS A 194 -13.08 3.58 -26.38
CA LYS A 194 -13.06 2.22 -26.94
C LYS A 194 -11.92 1.37 -26.39
N ASN A 195 -10.95 2.00 -25.71
CA ASN A 195 -9.76 1.32 -25.19
C ASN A 195 -10.09 0.53 -23.93
N LYS A 196 -9.76 -0.75 -23.98
CA LYS A 196 -9.90 -1.67 -22.86
C LYS A 196 -8.66 -1.65 -21.92
N ILE A 197 -7.82 -0.63 -22.01
CA ILE A 197 -6.58 -0.52 -21.22
C ILE A 197 -6.84 0.31 -19.97
N CYS A 198 -6.21 -0.06 -18.86
CA CYS A 198 -6.08 0.79 -17.67
C CYS A 198 -4.63 0.86 -17.22
N LEU A 199 -4.24 1.98 -16.60
CA LEU A 199 -2.92 2.13 -15.97
C LEU A 199 -3.02 1.79 -14.49
N VAL A 200 -2.08 1.00 -13.98
CA VAL A 200 -2.05 0.51 -12.60
C VAL A 200 -0.80 1.03 -11.91
N TYR A 201 -0.99 1.82 -10.85
CA TYR A 201 0.10 2.41 -10.06
C TYR A 201 0.09 1.89 -8.63
N GLU A 202 1.26 1.76 -7.99
CA GLU A 202 1.32 1.46 -6.58
C GLU A 202 0.92 2.66 -5.72
N GLY A 203 1.37 3.87 -6.08
CA GLY A 203 1.16 5.08 -5.33
C GLY A 203 0.67 6.28 -6.14
N MET A 204 0.04 7.25 -5.46
CA MET A 204 -0.40 8.52 -6.06
C MET A 204 0.77 9.33 -6.63
N PHE A 205 1.94 9.26 -6.00
CA PHE A 205 3.12 10.00 -6.46
C PHE A 205 3.67 9.45 -7.77
N ASP A 206 3.54 8.14 -8.02
CA ASP A 206 3.92 7.53 -9.30
C ASP A 206 2.99 7.95 -10.42
N PHE A 207 1.68 7.95 -10.15
CA PHE A 207 0.68 8.50 -11.06
C PHE A 207 0.96 9.97 -11.44
N LEU A 208 1.22 10.84 -10.44
CA LEU A 208 1.54 12.24 -10.68
C LEU A 208 2.88 12.43 -11.39
N SER A 209 3.84 11.56 -11.11
CA SER A 209 5.14 11.54 -11.79
C SER A 209 5.00 11.19 -13.26
N HIS A 210 4.14 10.22 -13.58
CA HIS A 210 3.85 9.86 -14.96
C HIS A 210 3.21 11.03 -15.74
N LEU A 211 2.19 11.67 -15.16
CA LEU A 211 1.59 12.87 -15.75
C LEU A 211 2.63 13.98 -15.97
N THR A 212 3.50 14.20 -14.98
CA THR A 212 4.57 15.20 -15.08
C THR A 212 5.57 14.86 -16.19
N LEU A 213 5.95 13.59 -16.33
CA LEU A 213 6.86 13.13 -17.39
C LEU A 213 6.25 13.31 -18.79
N LYS A 214 4.95 13.12 -18.92
CA LYS A 214 4.19 13.29 -20.16
C LYS A 214 3.83 14.75 -20.44
N ASN A 215 3.98 15.63 -19.46
CA ASN A 215 3.49 17.01 -19.50
C ASN A 215 1.97 17.07 -19.77
N GLU A 216 1.22 16.14 -19.14
CA GLU A 216 -0.22 16.02 -19.25
C GLU A 216 -0.89 16.25 -17.89
N ASN A 217 -2.16 16.65 -17.90
CA ASN A 217 -2.98 16.83 -16.71
C ASN A 217 -3.94 15.67 -16.47
N GLN A 218 -4.17 14.81 -17.46
CA GLN A 218 -5.05 13.65 -17.38
C GLN A 218 -4.70 12.63 -18.46
N PHE A 219 -4.78 11.33 -18.14
CA PHE A 219 -4.69 10.28 -19.15
C PHE A 219 -6.03 10.04 -19.86
N LYS A 220 -5.93 9.50 -21.09
CA LYS A 220 -7.10 9.14 -21.90
C LYS A 220 -7.64 7.74 -21.59
N VAL A 221 -7.18 7.14 -20.54
CA VAL A 221 -7.56 5.80 -20.03
C VAL A 221 -7.81 5.86 -18.53
N ASP A 222 -8.57 4.90 -18.01
CA ASP A 222 -8.79 4.79 -16.58
C ASP A 222 -7.48 4.44 -15.87
N CYS A 223 -7.27 5.02 -14.69
CA CYS A 223 -6.13 4.72 -13.85
C CYS A 223 -6.60 4.19 -12.50
N VAL A 224 -5.93 3.15 -12.00
CA VAL A 224 -6.13 2.64 -10.65
C VAL A 224 -4.85 2.77 -9.84
N ILE A 225 -4.96 3.32 -8.65
CA ILE A 225 -3.87 3.48 -7.70
C ILE A 225 -4.16 2.54 -6.54
N LEU A 226 -3.25 1.60 -6.29
CA LEU A 226 -3.40 0.63 -5.21
C LEU A 226 -3.41 1.30 -3.83
N ASN A 227 -2.67 2.40 -3.66
CA ASN A 227 -2.39 3.05 -2.37
C ASN A 227 -1.61 2.15 -1.38
N SER A 228 -1.71 0.84 -1.53
CA SER A 228 -0.98 -0.20 -0.81
C SER A 228 -1.13 -1.53 -1.55
N LEU A 229 -0.10 -2.36 -1.56
CA LEU A 229 -0.15 -3.71 -2.14
C LEU A 229 -1.19 -4.62 -1.46
N SER A 230 -1.62 -4.31 -0.23
CA SER A 230 -2.75 -5.00 0.41
C SER A 230 -4.07 -4.88 -0.35
N ASN A 231 -4.20 -3.88 -1.22
CA ASN A 231 -5.38 -3.67 -2.08
C ASN A 231 -5.28 -4.36 -3.46
N LEU A 232 -4.26 -5.21 -3.68
CA LEU A 232 -4.04 -5.88 -4.96
C LEU A 232 -5.28 -6.68 -5.41
N ASN A 233 -5.88 -7.43 -4.49
CA ASN A 233 -7.08 -8.24 -4.79
C ASN A 233 -8.27 -7.36 -5.22
N LYS A 234 -8.50 -6.22 -4.58
CA LYS A 234 -9.54 -5.27 -4.98
C LYS A 234 -9.26 -4.68 -6.37
N THR A 235 -7.99 -4.42 -6.69
CA THR A 235 -7.58 -3.98 -8.03
C THR A 235 -7.89 -5.05 -9.07
N VAL A 236 -7.59 -6.32 -8.79
CA VAL A 236 -7.91 -7.46 -9.66
C VAL A 236 -9.41 -7.57 -9.90
N GLU A 237 -10.23 -7.47 -8.84
CA GLU A 237 -11.69 -7.51 -8.93
C GLU A 237 -12.22 -6.39 -9.81
N TRP A 238 -11.75 -5.16 -9.60
CA TRP A 238 -12.16 -4.01 -10.40
C TRP A 238 -11.77 -4.15 -11.89
N ILE A 239 -10.54 -4.58 -12.19
CA ILE A 239 -10.07 -4.79 -13.58
C ILE A 239 -10.94 -5.86 -14.27
N LYS A 240 -11.23 -6.97 -13.58
CA LYS A 240 -12.09 -8.05 -14.11
C LYS A 240 -13.52 -7.58 -14.36
N GLU A 241 -14.12 -6.85 -13.41
CA GLU A 241 -15.47 -6.30 -13.54
C GLU A 241 -15.58 -5.38 -14.76
N LYS A 242 -14.57 -4.53 -14.98
CA LYS A 242 -14.54 -3.59 -16.11
C LYS A 242 -14.01 -4.21 -17.41
N GLN A 243 -13.55 -5.46 -17.38
CA GLN A 243 -12.95 -6.18 -18.53
C GLN A 243 -11.81 -5.37 -19.16
N LEU A 244 -10.90 -4.84 -18.33
CA LEU A 244 -9.78 -4.03 -18.76
C LEU A 244 -8.49 -4.87 -18.86
N ILE A 245 -7.55 -4.41 -19.68
CA ILE A 245 -6.19 -4.94 -19.80
C ILE A 245 -5.27 -3.99 -19.00
N PRO A 246 -4.60 -4.46 -17.94
CA PRO A 246 -3.76 -3.59 -17.13
C PRO A 246 -2.38 -3.35 -17.74
N SER A 247 -1.94 -2.11 -17.71
CA SER A 247 -0.56 -1.68 -17.93
C SER A 247 0.03 -1.31 -16.58
N LEU A 248 1.04 -2.05 -16.15
CA LEU A 248 1.54 -2.05 -14.78
C LEU A 248 2.71 -1.07 -14.62
N LEU A 249 2.62 -0.21 -13.61
CA LEU A 249 3.64 0.76 -13.21
C LEU A 249 3.81 0.69 -11.68
N LEU A 250 4.17 -0.50 -11.16
CA LEU A 250 4.39 -0.74 -9.75
C LEU A 250 5.86 -0.45 -9.36
N ASP A 251 6.14 -0.42 -8.07
CA ASP A 251 7.49 -0.22 -7.55
C ASP A 251 8.43 -1.39 -7.94
N ASN A 252 9.71 -1.10 -8.12
CA ASN A 252 10.75 -2.09 -8.42
C ASN A 252 11.36 -2.73 -7.16
N ASP A 253 10.83 -2.44 -5.97
CA ASP A 253 11.23 -3.18 -4.78
C ASP A 253 10.59 -4.59 -4.76
N LYS A 254 11.09 -5.45 -3.85
CA LYS A 254 10.66 -6.85 -3.81
C LYS A 254 9.14 -7.03 -3.71
N PRO A 255 8.41 -6.29 -2.82
CA PRO A 255 6.96 -6.39 -2.75
C PRO A 255 6.25 -5.95 -4.05
N GLY A 256 6.71 -4.87 -4.68
CA GLY A 256 6.16 -4.37 -5.95
C GLY A 256 6.36 -5.37 -7.09
N GLN A 257 7.55 -5.99 -7.18
CA GLN A 257 7.85 -7.06 -8.15
C GLN A 257 6.97 -8.31 -7.94
N GLU A 258 6.75 -8.71 -6.67
CA GLU A 258 5.82 -9.80 -6.34
C GLU A 258 4.37 -9.43 -6.73
N GLY A 259 3.96 -8.18 -6.54
CA GLY A 259 2.66 -7.66 -6.99
C GLY A 259 2.52 -7.68 -8.51
N THR A 260 3.54 -7.22 -9.23
CA THR A 260 3.61 -7.24 -10.71
C THR A 260 3.50 -8.69 -11.22
N SER A 261 4.28 -9.61 -10.66
CA SER A 261 4.26 -11.02 -11.06
C SER A 261 2.87 -11.66 -10.91
N LYS A 262 2.18 -11.37 -9.80
CA LYS A 262 0.80 -11.84 -9.57
C LYS A 262 -0.18 -11.27 -10.58
N LEU A 263 -0.05 -9.98 -10.93
CA LEU A 263 -0.94 -9.37 -11.92
C LEU A 263 -0.70 -9.94 -13.33
N LEU A 264 0.54 -10.19 -13.71
CA LEU A 264 0.88 -10.83 -14.98
C LEU A 264 0.35 -12.29 -15.07
N GLU A 265 0.38 -13.02 -13.95
CA GLU A 265 -0.19 -14.38 -13.88
C GLU A 265 -1.72 -14.34 -14.04
N ILE A 266 -2.42 -13.37 -13.43
CA ILE A 266 -3.88 -13.26 -13.48
C ILE A 266 -4.36 -12.69 -14.83
N PHE A 267 -3.60 -11.79 -15.42
CA PHE A 267 -3.89 -11.10 -16.67
C PHE A 267 -2.75 -11.33 -17.68
N PRO A 268 -2.80 -12.43 -18.46
CA PRO A 268 -1.72 -12.74 -19.42
C PRO A 268 -1.53 -11.69 -20.53
N GLU A 269 -2.53 -10.82 -20.75
CA GLU A 269 -2.45 -9.70 -21.70
C GLU A 269 -1.86 -8.43 -21.07
N ALA A 270 -1.57 -8.42 -19.76
CA ALA A 270 -0.99 -7.28 -19.08
C ALA A 270 0.43 -6.98 -19.56
N VAL A 271 0.79 -5.70 -19.53
CA VAL A 271 2.13 -5.25 -19.88
C VAL A 271 2.79 -4.61 -18.67
N ASP A 272 4.01 -5.02 -18.37
CA ASP A 272 4.83 -4.43 -17.31
C ASP A 272 5.68 -3.28 -17.86
N PHE A 273 5.34 -2.06 -17.47
CA PHE A 273 6.11 -0.86 -17.78
C PHE A 273 7.10 -0.47 -16.67
N SER A 274 7.16 -1.18 -15.54
CA SER A 274 8.14 -0.90 -14.49
C SER A 274 9.57 -1.09 -14.96
N VAL A 275 9.77 -1.91 -15.98
CA VAL A 275 11.06 -2.13 -16.65
C VAL A 275 11.71 -0.84 -17.18
N ILE A 276 10.90 0.18 -17.52
CA ILE A 276 11.38 1.46 -18.05
C ILE A 276 12.18 2.24 -17.00
N TYR A 277 11.85 2.05 -15.73
CA TYR A 277 12.56 2.64 -14.59
C TYR A 277 13.22 1.60 -13.68
N SER A 278 13.66 0.47 -14.26
CA SER A 278 14.24 -0.67 -13.53
C SER A 278 15.44 -0.32 -12.63
N ASN A 279 16.21 0.73 -12.98
CA ASN A 279 17.32 1.24 -12.17
C ASN A 279 16.88 2.17 -11.01
N HIS A 280 15.58 2.36 -10.84
CA HIS A 280 14.97 3.22 -9.83
C HIS A 280 13.97 2.43 -9.02
N LYS A 281 13.78 2.83 -7.75
CA LYS A 281 12.85 2.16 -6.86
C LYS A 281 11.41 2.25 -7.37
N ASP A 282 11.02 3.43 -7.82
CA ASP A 282 9.67 3.75 -8.28
C ASP A 282 9.72 4.84 -9.37
N LEU A 283 8.59 5.14 -9.98
CA LEU A 283 8.51 6.11 -11.07
C LEU A 283 8.81 7.54 -10.60
N ASN A 284 8.53 7.86 -9.32
CA ASN A 284 8.88 9.16 -8.78
C ASN A 284 10.40 9.29 -8.56
N ASP A 285 11.08 8.25 -8.08
CA ASP A 285 12.54 8.23 -7.97
C ASP A 285 13.20 8.44 -9.36
N TYR A 286 12.67 7.78 -10.39
CA TYR A 286 13.08 8.01 -11.77
C TYR A 286 12.90 9.48 -12.20
N LEU A 287 11.73 10.09 -11.95
CA LEU A 287 11.44 11.49 -12.28
C LEU A 287 12.45 12.44 -11.61
N VAL A 288 12.72 12.25 -10.32
CA VAL A 288 13.68 13.06 -9.55
C VAL A 288 15.08 12.96 -10.14
N ASN A 289 15.54 11.74 -10.45
CA ASN A 289 16.90 11.50 -10.98
C ASN A 289 17.04 11.93 -12.44
N LYS A 290 16.00 11.75 -13.27
CA LYS A 290 16.00 12.26 -14.67
C LYS A 290 16.21 13.77 -14.74
N ASN A 291 15.61 14.53 -13.83
CA ASN A 291 15.79 15.97 -13.77
C ASN A 291 17.23 16.37 -13.35
N ASN A 292 17.92 15.51 -12.60
CA ASN A 292 19.33 15.69 -12.25
C ASN A 292 20.27 15.36 -13.44
N LEU A 293 19.83 14.49 -14.36
CA LEU A 293 20.58 14.08 -15.56
C LEU A 293 20.26 14.93 -16.81
N LYS A 294 19.53 16.04 -16.66
CA LYS A 294 18.98 16.88 -17.77
C LYS A 294 19.98 17.42 -18.79
N ASN A 295 21.26 17.15 -18.67
CA ASN A 295 22.24 17.54 -19.69
C ASN A 295 22.51 16.48 -20.79
N ASN A 296 22.00 15.24 -20.71
CA ASN A 296 22.44 14.22 -21.67
C ASN A 296 21.37 13.34 -22.36
N LEU A 297 20.09 13.30 -21.97
CA LEU A 297 19.17 12.32 -22.61
C LEU A 297 17.71 12.83 -22.74
N LYS A 298 17.46 13.67 -23.74
CA LYS A 298 16.15 14.31 -23.95
C LYS A 298 15.06 13.45 -24.62
N ASN A 299 15.30 12.27 -25.15
CA ASN A 299 14.40 11.69 -26.16
C ASN A 299 13.89 10.24 -25.98
N ASN A 300 14.31 9.44 -25.00
CA ASN A 300 14.03 8.00 -25.12
C ASN A 300 12.83 7.43 -24.36
N LEU A 301 12.23 8.11 -23.40
CA LEU A 301 11.20 7.48 -22.58
C LEU A 301 9.76 7.88 -22.93
N THR A 302 9.54 9.15 -23.27
CA THR A 302 8.23 9.60 -23.72
C THR A 302 7.79 8.86 -24.98
N ASP A 303 8.74 8.66 -25.93
CA ASP A 303 8.48 7.99 -27.19
C ASP A 303 8.20 6.50 -26.99
N ASN A 304 8.94 5.81 -26.11
CA ASN A 304 8.80 4.38 -25.88
C ASN A 304 7.48 3.97 -25.20
N ILE A 305 6.99 4.77 -24.22
CA ILE A 305 5.67 4.50 -23.62
C ILE A 305 4.55 4.76 -24.63
N ASP A 306 4.66 5.82 -25.45
CA ASP A 306 3.68 6.11 -26.49
C ASP A 306 3.72 5.10 -27.63
N GLU A 307 4.90 4.61 -28.01
CA GLU A 307 5.04 3.52 -29.00
C GLU A 307 4.52 2.19 -28.45
N GLY A 308 4.76 1.88 -27.17
CA GLY A 308 4.20 0.68 -26.53
C GLY A 308 2.66 0.71 -26.52
N ILE A 309 2.06 1.82 -26.12
CA ILE A 309 0.60 2.01 -26.12
C ILE A 309 0.04 2.00 -27.56
N LYS A 310 0.70 2.69 -28.51
CA LYS A 310 0.28 2.70 -29.92
C LYS A 310 0.46 1.34 -30.62
N SER A 311 1.52 0.59 -30.28
CA SER A 311 1.75 -0.75 -30.86
C SER A 311 0.73 -1.76 -30.35
N GLU A 312 0.28 -1.64 -29.10
CA GLU A 312 -0.80 -2.48 -28.56
C GLU A 312 -2.17 -2.07 -29.13
N GLU A 313 -2.43 -0.77 -29.32
CA GLU A 313 -3.60 -0.31 -30.06
C GLU A 313 -3.62 -0.91 -31.48
N SER A 314 -2.48 -0.89 -32.19
CA SER A 314 -2.37 -1.45 -33.55
C SER A 314 -2.49 -2.97 -33.59
N ASN A 315 -1.95 -3.67 -32.60
CA ASN A 315 -2.03 -5.14 -32.48
C ASN A 315 -3.43 -5.63 -32.09
N SER A 316 -4.16 -4.85 -31.29
CA SER A 316 -5.58 -5.12 -31.01
C SER A 316 -6.47 -5.02 -32.26
N TYR A 317 -6.10 -4.15 -33.22
CA TYR A 317 -6.76 -4.04 -34.51
C TYR A 317 -6.40 -5.19 -35.49
N ARG A 318 -5.16 -5.72 -35.43
CA ARG A 318 -4.73 -6.84 -36.31
C ARG A 318 -5.27 -8.22 -35.90
N ARG A 319 -5.60 -8.42 -34.61
CA ARG A 319 -6.20 -9.69 -34.12
C ARG A 319 -7.71 -9.79 -34.34
N LYS A 320 -8.33 -8.77 -34.96
CA LYS A 320 -9.78 -8.71 -35.26
C LYS A 320 -10.09 -8.81 -36.79
N ARG A 321 -9.09 -9.19 -37.59
CA ARG A 321 -9.27 -9.58 -39.01
C ARG A 321 -8.95 -11.09 -39.19
#